data_5f0bfbfa6372001e284334e9f9f6f44a
#
_entry.id   5f0bfbfa6372001e284334e9f9f6f44a
#
_cell.length_a   1.000
_cell.length_b   1.000
_cell.length_c   1.000
_cell.angle_alpha   90.00
_cell.angle_beta   90.00
_cell.angle_gamma   90.00
#
_symmetry.space_group_name_H-M   'P 1'
#
loop_
_entity.id
_entity.type
_entity.pdbx_description
1 polymer ?
#
loop_
_entity_poly.entity_id
_entity_poly.type
_entity_poly.pdbx_seq_one_letter_code
_entity_poly.pdbx_strand_id
1 'polypeptide(L)'
;GIHCFLQDGSGITTETDLVVVSTAIEDTVFEVKKAGELNIPILKRSQVLALISESKKTIAVGGTSGKSTTSAMIFDIMQHAGLEPSIISGAGLTSIIREGKIGNAKVGNGDWLVIEADESDGSIVQYHPEIGLLLNVEKDHQEIDELMQIFSTFRDNTKDIFITNRSNSLAAGISRDVKNDFSVDENSTAGFQALNFSQHGFEISFTVNDVPVKLNTVGKHNMENALAAIAVASRVGVSLQTAAEALAKYEGIYRRHQIIGEKDGVVVVDDYAHNPAKCAASIAACQPVAPKVIAWFQPHGYKPTRFLRNDFVKEIAGALRPQDEIWMSEIFYAGGSAVKDISAGELIEDIKKLGKNAFFVENRNNFVEAVRSHFTGNDVLLLMGARDPG
;
A
#
# COMPACT_ATOMS: atom_id res chain seq x y z
N GLY A 1 -26.93 -8.64 -3.18
CA GLY A 1 -25.74 -9.32 -3.69
C GLY A 1 -25.36 -8.76 -5.05
N ILE A 2 -24.14 -9.04 -5.51
CA ILE A 2 -23.68 -8.67 -6.85
C ILE A 2 -23.90 -9.87 -7.75
N HIS A 3 -24.57 -9.67 -8.89
CA HIS A 3 -24.69 -10.69 -9.92
C HIS A 3 -23.42 -10.73 -10.77
N CYS A 4 -22.87 -11.92 -10.97
CA CYS A 4 -21.70 -12.12 -11.82
C CYS A 4 -22.12 -12.73 -13.14
N PHE A 5 -21.60 -12.20 -14.26
CA PHE A 5 -21.83 -12.68 -15.61
C PHE A 5 -20.51 -13.14 -16.24
N LEU A 6 -20.58 -13.96 -17.26
CA LEU A 6 -19.43 -14.25 -18.10
C LEU A 6 -19.06 -13.01 -18.92
N GLN A 7 -17.80 -12.92 -19.33
CA GLN A 7 -17.31 -11.82 -20.16
C GLN A 7 -17.64 -12.07 -21.64
N ASP A 8 -18.94 -12.10 -21.93
CA ASP A 8 -19.54 -12.40 -23.26
C ASP A 8 -20.59 -11.37 -23.67
N GLY A 9 -20.71 -10.27 -22.91
CA GLY A 9 -21.71 -9.23 -23.11
C GLY A 9 -23.09 -9.55 -22.56
N SER A 10 -23.33 -10.72 -21.98
CA SER A 10 -24.66 -11.11 -21.47
C SER A 10 -25.10 -10.29 -20.26
N GLY A 11 -24.14 -9.73 -19.50
CA GLY A 11 -24.43 -8.88 -18.36
C GLY A 11 -24.90 -7.46 -18.71
N ILE A 12 -24.83 -7.05 -19.99
CA ILE A 12 -25.23 -5.70 -20.44
C ILE A 12 -26.56 -5.80 -21.17
N THR A 13 -27.58 -5.12 -20.67
CA THR A 13 -28.95 -5.10 -21.22
C THR A 13 -29.44 -3.67 -21.39
N THR A 14 -30.62 -3.49 -22.00
CA THR A 14 -31.28 -2.18 -22.13
C THR A 14 -31.72 -1.59 -20.78
N GLU A 15 -31.68 -2.35 -19.69
CA GLU A 15 -31.94 -1.91 -18.33
C GLU A 15 -30.67 -1.45 -17.59
N THR A 16 -29.51 -1.53 -18.25
CA THR A 16 -28.25 -1.09 -17.68
C THR A 16 -28.14 0.43 -17.80
N ASP A 17 -28.05 1.13 -16.66
CA ASP A 17 -27.97 2.61 -16.63
C ASP A 17 -26.54 3.14 -16.87
N LEU A 18 -25.52 2.38 -16.43
CA LEU A 18 -24.13 2.80 -16.48
C LEU A 18 -23.21 1.59 -16.53
N VAL A 19 -22.16 1.67 -17.34
CA VAL A 19 -21.04 0.72 -17.33
C VAL A 19 -19.80 1.41 -16.76
N VAL A 20 -19.17 0.78 -15.75
CA VAL A 20 -17.95 1.27 -15.13
C VAL A 20 -16.79 0.37 -15.49
N VAL A 21 -15.73 0.94 -16.05
CA VAL A 21 -14.57 0.20 -16.53
C VAL A 21 -13.27 0.62 -15.80
N SER A 22 -12.35 -0.33 -15.65
CA SER A 22 -10.96 -0.03 -15.27
C SER A 22 -10.21 0.55 -16.47
N THR A 23 -9.15 1.33 -16.22
CA THR A 23 -8.24 1.84 -17.26
C THR A 23 -7.53 0.73 -18.04
N ALA A 24 -7.43 -0.46 -17.48
CA ALA A 24 -6.83 -1.65 -18.13
C ALA A 24 -7.78 -2.37 -19.09
N ILE A 25 -9.06 -1.99 -19.16
CA ILE A 25 -10.04 -2.62 -20.04
C ILE A 25 -10.00 -1.95 -21.41
N GLU A 26 -9.79 -2.76 -22.44
CA GLU A 26 -9.76 -2.32 -23.84
C GLU A 26 -11.18 -2.15 -24.40
N ASP A 27 -11.33 -1.23 -25.36
CA ASP A 27 -12.61 -0.98 -26.07
C ASP A 27 -13.09 -2.20 -26.88
N THR A 28 -12.22 -3.20 -27.08
CA THR A 28 -12.50 -4.43 -27.80
C THR A 28 -13.30 -5.47 -27.00
N VAL A 29 -13.42 -5.28 -25.68
CA VAL A 29 -14.15 -6.18 -24.77
C VAL A 29 -15.65 -6.16 -25.10
N PHE A 30 -16.30 -7.32 -25.05
CA PHE A 30 -17.70 -7.50 -25.44
C PHE A 30 -18.66 -6.57 -24.69
N GLU A 31 -18.48 -6.40 -23.39
CA GLU A 31 -19.30 -5.52 -22.54
C GLU A 31 -19.20 -4.06 -23.00
N VAL A 32 -18.00 -3.59 -23.33
CA VAL A 32 -17.76 -2.22 -23.78
C VAL A 32 -18.41 -1.97 -25.14
N LYS A 33 -18.24 -2.91 -26.08
CA LYS A 33 -18.89 -2.83 -27.40
C LYS A 33 -20.40 -2.80 -27.29
N LYS A 34 -20.97 -3.71 -26.49
CA LYS A 34 -22.42 -3.80 -26.32
C LYS A 34 -23.00 -2.58 -25.61
N ALA A 35 -22.29 -2.00 -24.64
CA ALA A 35 -22.68 -0.74 -24.03
C ALA A 35 -22.73 0.40 -25.07
N GLY A 36 -21.73 0.46 -25.96
CA GLY A 36 -21.72 1.40 -27.08
C GLY A 36 -22.89 1.20 -28.06
N GLU A 37 -23.18 -0.04 -28.44
CA GLU A 37 -24.32 -0.39 -29.31
C GLU A 37 -25.67 0.00 -28.72
N LEU A 38 -25.82 -0.13 -27.41
CA LEU A 38 -27.03 0.24 -26.66
C LEU A 38 -27.06 1.71 -26.22
N ASN A 39 -26.03 2.50 -26.54
CA ASN A 39 -25.84 3.89 -26.11
C ASN A 39 -25.87 4.05 -24.58
N ILE A 40 -25.34 3.08 -23.84
CA ILE A 40 -25.22 3.14 -22.39
C ILE A 40 -23.97 3.95 -22.03
N PRO A 41 -24.05 4.92 -21.11
CA PRO A 41 -22.88 5.67 -20.67
C PRO A 41 -21.79 4.76 -20.10
N ILE A 42 -20.53 5.04 -20.44
CA ILE A 42 -19.36 4.33 -19.93
C ILE A 42 -18.50 5.34 -19.17
N LEU A 43 -18.21 5.05 -17.91
CA LEU A 43 -17.30 5.84 -17.07
C LEU A 43 -16.12 4.99 -16.62
N LYS A 44 -14.96 5.63 -16.48
CA LYS A 44 -13.82 5.00 -15.80
C LYS A 44 -14.08 4.94 -14.30
N ARG A 45 -13.51 3.93 -13.63
CA ARG A 45 -13.58 3.78 -12.17
C ARG A 45 -13.15 5.07 -11.43
N SER A 46 -12.11 5.74 -11.91
CA SER A 46 -11.64 7.01 -11.34
C SER A 46 -12.64 8.16 -11.47
N GLN A 47 -13.38 8.23 -12.59
CA GLN A 47 -14.44 9.23 -12.78
C GLN A 47 -15.61 9.01 -11.81
N VAL A 48 -16.00 7.75 -11.60
CA VAL A 48 -17.03 7.41 -10.60
C VAL A 48 -16.54 7.74 -9.18
N LEU A 49 -15.28 7.47 -8.87
CA LEU A 49 -14.70 7.85 -7.58
C LEU A 49 -14.68 9.37 -7.39
N ALA A 50 -14.39 10.15 -8.44
CA ALA A 50 -14.46 11.60 -8.40
C ALA A 50 -15.89 12.08 -8.07
N LEU A 51 -16.91 11.54 -8.74
CA LEU A 51 -18.32 11.84 -8.44
C LEU A 51 -18.71 11.50 -7.01
N ILE A 52 -18.27 10.33 -6.51
CA ILE A 52 -18.52 9.93 -5.12
C ILE A 52 -17.81 10.89 -4.16
N SER A 53 -16.59 11.31 -4.47
CA SER A 53 -15.81 12.22 -3.61
C SER A 53 -16.47 13.60 -3.45
N GLU A 54 -17.26 14.04 -4.42
CA GLU A 54 -18.01 15.30 -4.33
C GLU A 54 -19.27 15.19 -3.44
N SER A 55 -19.72 13.98 -3.14
CA SER A 55 -20.93 13.77 -2.32
C SER A 55 -20.72 13.95 -0.82
N LYS A 56 -19.45 14.02 -0.35
CA LYS A 56 -19.05 14.21 1.05
C LYS A 56 -17.85 15.13 1.15
N LYS A 57 -17.56 15.66 2.34
CA LYS A 57 -16.27 16.29 2.62
C LYS A 57 -15.16 15.25 2.47
N THR A 58 -14.26 15.47 1.54
CA THR A 58 -13.28 14.46 1.16
C THR A 58 -11.88 14.80 1.64
N ILE A 59 -11.22 13.80 2.22
CA ILE A 59 -9.78 13.74 2.50
C ILE A 59 -9.16 12.86 1.42
N ALA A 60 -8.29 13.42 0.57
CA ALA A 60 -7.60 12.68 -0.48
C ALA A 60 -6.11 12.53 -0.16
N VAL A 61 -5.62 11.30 -0.17
CA VAL A 61 -4.23 10.96 0.17
C VAL A 61 -3.47 10.62 -1.11
N GLY A 62 -2.55 11.51 -1.49
CA GLY A 62 -1.63 11.37 -2.63
C GLY A 62 -0.20 11.11 -2.20
N GLY A 63 0.63 10.71 -3.16
CA GLY A 63 2.05 10.40 -2.97
C GLY A 63 2.45 9.11 -3.66
N THR A 64 3.72 8.96 -3.99
CA THR A 64 4.23 7.78 -4.69
C THR A 64 4.26 6.53 -3.82
N SER A 65 4.29 6.68 -2.48
CA SER A 65 4.23 5.57 -1.53
C SER A 65 3.47 5.94 -0.25
N GLY A 66 2.99 4.93 0.51
CA GLY A 66 2.34 5.11 1.81
C GLY A 66 0.84 5.42 1.76
N LYS A 67 0.24 5.69 0.59
CA LYS A 67 -1.18 6.10 0.43
C LYS A 67 -2.16 5.21 1.20
N SER A 68 -2.17 3.92 0.94
CA SER A 68 -3.11 2.98 1.58
C SER A 68 -2.96 2.92 3.10
N THR A 69 -1.71 2.88 3.58
CA THR A 69 -1.42 2.83 5.02
C THR A 69 -1.89 4.10 5.71
N THR A 70 -1.59 5.26 5.12
CA THR A 70 -2.00 6.55 5.70
C THR A 70 -3.52 6.74 5.65
N SER A 71 -4.18 6.37 4.54
CA SER A 71 -5.65 6.41 4.44
C SER A 71 -6.32 5.55 5.49
N ALA A 72 -5.79 4.34 5.74
CA ALA A 72 -6.29 3.46 6.79
C ALA A 72 -6.08 4.04 8.19
N MET A 73 -4.91 4.62 8.48
CA MET A 73 -4.63 5.27 9.76
C MET A 73 -5.56 6.47 9.98
N ILE A 74 -5.79 7.32 8.97
CA ILE A 74 -6.74 8.43 9.04
C ILE A 74 -8.15 7.90 9.36
N PHE A 75 -8.60 6.88 8.64
CA PHE A 75 -9.91 6.27 8.85
C PHE A 75 -10.06 5.73 10.27
N ASP A 76 -9.08 4.94 10.75
CA ASP A 76 -9.14 4.34 12.09
C ASP A 76 -9.09 5.41 13.20
N ILE A 77 -8.29 6.48 13.04
CA ILE A 77 -8.29 7.61 13.96
C ILE A 77 -9.66 8.29 14.02
N MET A 78 -10.24 8.61 12.86
CA MET A 78 -11.54 9.27 12.79
C MET A 78 -12.68 8.38 13.30
N GLN A 79 -12.60 7.07 13.02
CA GLN A 79 -13.55 6.09 13.53
C GLN A 79 -13.47 5.99 15.06
N HIS A 80 -12.26 5.97 15.63
CA HIS A 80 -12.03 5.95 17.07
C HIS A 80 -12.55 7.23 17.76
N ALA A 81 -12.44 8.36 17.08
CA ALA A 81 -12.95 9.66 17.54
C ALA A 81 -14.49 9.81 17.40
N GLY A 82 -15.19 8.80 16.89
CA GLY A 82 -16.65 8.82 16.72
C GLY A 82 -17.15 9.66 15.53
N LEU A 83 -16.28 9.98 14.56
CA LEU A 83 -16.65 10.76 13.37
C LEU A 83 -17.33 9.92 12.28
N GLU A 84 -17.40 8.61 12.42
CA GLU A 84 -18.02 7.64 11.51
C GLU A 84 -17.71 7.91 10.01
N PRO A 85 -16.43 8.01 9.62
CA PRO A 85 -16.06 8.33 8.23
C PRO A 85 -16.41 7.20 7.27
N SER A 86 -16.57 7.54 5.99
CA SER A 86 -16.51 6.60 4.88
C SER A 86 -15.05 6.45 4.40
N ILE A 87 -14.72 5.33 3.78
CA ILE A 87 -13.41 5.10 3.13
C ILE A 87 -13.56 4.34 1.83
N ILE A 88 -12.72 4.69 0.84
CA ILE A 88 -12.45 3.91 -0.37
C ILE A 88 -10.92 3.85 -0.54
N SER A 89 -10.36 2.64 -0.42
CA SER A 89 -8.92 2.37 -0.40
C SER A 89 -8.55 1.34 -1.47
N GLY A 90 -7.33 1.40 -1.97
CA GLY A 90 -6.75 0.42 -2.88
C GLY A 90 -6.39 -0.90 -2.20
N ALA A 91 -6.34 -0.94 -0.86
CA ALA A 91 -6.02 -2.14 -0.08
C ALA A 91 -7.08 -2.38 1.01
N GLY A 92 -7.17 -3.62 1.49
CA GLY A 92 -8.11 -3.99 2.54
C GLY A 92 -7.61 -3.57 3.92
N LEU A 93 -8.43 -2.85 4.69
CA LEU A 93 -8.18 -2.56 6.09
C LEU A 93 -8.51 -3.81 6.94
N THR A 94 -7.60 -4.22 7.79
CA THR A 94 -7.79 -5.40 8.65
C THR A 94 -8.99 -5.23 9.59
N SER A 95 -9.21 -4.02 10.10
CA SER A 95 -10.37 -3.68 10.93
C SER A 95 -11.71 -3.93 10.23
N ILE A 96 -11.81 -3.61 8.93
CA ILE A 96 -13.03 -3.83 8.13
C ILE A 96 -13.19 -5.31 7.72
N ILE A 97 -12.06 -5.99 7.40
CA ILE A 97 -12.08 -7.42 7.06
C ILE A 97 -12.57 -8.26 8.25
N ARG A 98 -12.18 -7.89 9.47
CA ARG A 98 -12.66 -8.54 10.69
C ARG A 98 -14.19 -8.44 10.87
N GLU A 99 -14.83 -7.41 10.30
CA GLU A 99 -16.30 -7.31 10.24
C GLU A 99 -16.94 -8.24 9.19
N GLY A 100 -16.16 -9.09 8.52
CA GLY A 100 -16.63 -9.99 7.45
C GLY A 100 -16.86 -9.31 6.10
N LYS A 101 -16.25 -8.13 5.87
CA LYS A 101 -16.32 -7.37 4.61
C LYS A 101 -15.04 -7.53 3.79
N ILE A 102 -15.04 -7.10 2.54
CA ILE A 102 -13.87 -7.17 1.64
C ILE A 102 -12.70 -6.30 2.16
N GLY A 103 -12.99 -5.22 2.87
CA GLY A 103 -11.97 -4.41 3.56
C GLY A 103 -11.58 -3.12 2.86
N ASN A 104 -11.79 -2.98 1.56
CA ASN A 104 -11.32 -1.83 0.79
C ASN A 104 -12.32 -0.67 0.68
N ALA A 105 -13.52 -0.83 1.22
CA ALA A 105 -14.52 0.23 1.31
C ALA A 105 -15.45 0.03 2.51
N LYS A 106 -15.82 1.13 3.14
CA LYS A 106 -16.85 1.20 4.19
C LYS A 106 -17.62 2.50 4.08
N VAL A 107 -18.92 2.42 4.14
CA VAL A 107 -19.79 3.59 4.23
C VAL A 107 -20.03 3.89 5.72
N GLY A 108 -19.70 5.10 6.14
CA GLY A 108 -20.00 5.64 7.47
C GLY A 108 -21.13 6.66 7.40
N ASN A 109 -21.71 6.96 8.57
CA ASN A 109 -22.82 7.93 8.69
C ASN A 109 -22.33 9.38 8.80
N GLY A 110 -21.02 9.59 9.03
CA GLY A 110 -20.43 10.91 9.16
C GLY A 110 -20.25 11.63 7.82
N ASP A 111 -19.84 12.89 7.88
CA ASP A 111 -19.70 13.80 6.73
C ASP A 111 -18.45 13.54 5.90
N TRP A 112 -17.47 12.80 6.41
CA TRP A 112 -16.16 12.65 5.81
C TRP A 112 -16.03 11.38 4.99
N LEU A 113 -15.30 11.50 3.87
CA LEU A 113 -14.85 10.41 3.03
C LEU A 113 -13.33 10.45 2.91
N VAL A 114 -12.65 9.35 3.22
CA VAL A 114 -11.21 9.18 2.98
C VAL A 114 -11.01 8.40 1.68
N ILE A 115 -10.19 8.93 0.77
CA ILE A 115 -9.84 8.26 -0.49
C ILE A 115 -8.34 8.22 -0.72
N GLU A 116 -7.88 7.18 -1.40
CA GLU A 116 -6.57 7.19 -2.03
C GLU A 116 -6.66 7.91 -3.38
N ALA A 117 -5.78 8.88 -3.58
CA ALA A 117 -5.66 9.64 -4.82
C ALA A 117 -4.44 9.12 -5.59
N ASP A 118 -4.70 8.33 -6.64
CA ASP A 118 -3.66 7.66 -7.42
C ASP A 118 -3.11 8.60 -8.50
N GLU A 119 -1.79 8.75 -8.50
CA GLU A 119 -1.05 9.54 -9.50
C GLU A 119 -0.71 8.72 -10.74
N SER A 120 -0.62 7.38 -10.61
CA SER A 120 -0.06 6.51 -11.66
C SER A 120 -0.89 6.50 -12.96
N ASP A 121 -2.20 6.68 -12.87
CA ASP A 121 -3.11 6.81 -14.01
C ASP A 121 -3.54 8.27 -14.27
N GLY A 122 -2.95 9.24 -13.55
CA GLY A 122 -3.27 10.65 -13.64
C GLY A 122 -4.64 11.02 -13.06
N SER A 123 -5.36 10.10 -12.42
CA SER A 123 -6.72 10.36 -11.93
C SER A 123 -6.79 11.34 -10.76
N ILE A 124 -5.70 11.50 -10.03
CA ILE A 124 -5.61 12.41 -8.87
C ILE A 124 -6.03 13.85 -9.20
N VAL A 125 -5.81 14.31 -10.43
CA VAL A 125 -6.18 15.67 -10.87
C VAL A 125 -7.70 15.87 -11.02
N GLN A 126 -8.49 14.79 -10.93
CA GLN A 126 -9.96 14.87 -11.01
C GLN A 126 -10.62 15.11 -9.65
N TYR A 127 -9.86 14.99 -8.55
CA TYR A 127 -10.42 15.14 -7.21
C TYR A 127 -10.31 16.58 -6.71
N HIS A 128 -11.38 17.06 -6.05
CA HIS A 128 -11.46 18.37 -5.42
C HIS A 128 -11.75 18.21 -3.92
N PRO A 129 -10.79 17.66 -3.15
CA PRO A 129 -11.01 17.37 -1.73
C PRO A 129 -11.03 18.66 -0.89
N GLU A 130 -11.67 18.58 0.27
CA GLU A 130 -11.54 19.58 1.33
C GLU A 130 -10.13 19.57 1.91
N ILE A 131 -9.57 18.37 2.14
CA ILE A 131 -8.20 18.21 2.63
C ILE A 131 -7.42 17.35 1.64
N GLY A 132 -6.37 17.89 1.05
CA GLY A 132 -5.39 17.20 0.24
C GLY A 132 -4.14 16.91 1.07
N LEU A 133 -3.67 15.66 1.05
CA LEU A 133 -2.44 15.24 1.70
C LEU A 133 -1.45 14.71 0.67
N LEU A 134 -0.22 15.23 0.67
CA LEU A 134 0.89 14.73 -0.15
C LEU A 134 1.99 14.15 0.74
N LEU A 135 2.18 12.83 0.66
CA LEU A 135 3.14 12.09 1.47
C LEU A 135 4.58 12.24 1.00
N ASN A 136 4.79 12.04 -0.29
CA ASN A 136 6.12 12.05 -0.90
C ASN A 136 6.00 12.13 -2.42
N VAL A 137 7.12 12.53 -3.05
CA VAL A 137 7.30 12.49 -4.49
C VAL A 137 8.63 11.79 -4.75
N GLU A 138 8.59 10.62 -5.35
CA GLU A 138 9.74 9.82 -5.71
C GLU A 138 9.58 9.31 -7.15
N LYS A 139 10.70 9.10 -7.85
CA LYS A 139 10.65 8.52 -9.19
C LYS A 139 10.18 7.07 -9.10
N ASP A 140 9.03 6.78 -9.68
CA ASP A 140 8.50 5.41 -9.79
C ASP A 140 8.26 5.08 -11.29
N HIS A 141 7.05 5.29 -11.79
CA HIS A 141 6.68 4.97 -13.18
C HIS A 141 6.68 6.19 -14.11
N GLN A 142 6.78 7.40 -13.55
CA GLN A 142 6.75 8.67 -14.28
C GLN A 142 7.99 9.52 -13.95
N GLU A 143 8.33 10.45 -14.84
CA GLU A 143 9.40 11.41 -14.59
C GLU A 143 9.00 12.43 -13.52
N ILE A 144 9.97 12.91 -12.77
CA ILE A 144 9.74 13.83 -11.63
C ILE A 144 8.97 15.09 -12.07
N ASP A 145 9.28 15.66 -13.23
CA ASP A 145 8.62 16.88 -13.71
C ASP A 145 7.13 16.64 -13.98
N GLU A 146 6.76 15.48 -14.51
CA GLU A 146 5.36 15.11 -14.74
C GLU A 146 4.63 14.91 -13.40
N LEU A 147 5.25 14.21 -12.45
CA LEU A 147 4.70 14.04 -11.10
C LEU A 147 4.49 15.39 -10.40
N MET A 148 5.44 16.31 -10.52
CA MET A 148 5.33 17.64 -9.92
C MET A 148 4.18 18.47 -10.53
N GLN A 149 3.90 18.33 -11.84
CA GLN A 149 2.74 18.96 -12.48
C GLN A 149 1.42 18.36 -11.95
N ILE A 150 1.34 17.03 -11.86
CA ILE A 150 0.18 16.30 -11.35
C ILE A 150 -0.10 16.71 -9.89
N PHE A 151 0.90 16.68 -9.02
CA PHE A 151 0.73 17.04 -7.61
C PHE A 151 0.48 18.54 -7.40
N SER A 152 1.02 19.41 -8.24
CA SER A 152 0.70 20.84 -8.21
C SER A 152 -0.78 21.07 -8.58
N THR A 153 -1.29 20.37 -9.59
CA THR A 153 -2.70 20.41 -9.95
C THR A 153 -3.58 19.89 -8.81
N PHE A 154 -3.20 18.78 -8.19
CA PHE A 154 -3.90 18.21 -7.02
C PHE A 154 -3.94 19.22 -5.84
N ARG A 155 -2.80 19.87 -5.56
CA ARG A 155 -2.74 20.96 -4.58
C ARG A 155 -3.75 22.06 -4.94
N ASP A 156 -3.76 22.52 -6.20
CA ASP A 156 -4.58 23.66 -6.64
C ASP A 156 -6.07 23.31 -6.63
N ASN A 157 -6.42 22.06 -6.87
CA ASN A 157 -7.78 21.54 -6.76
C ASN A 157 -8.25 21.30 -5.32
N THR A 158 -7.35 21.32 -4.33
CA THR A 158 -7.73 21.16 -2.91
C THR A 158 -8.41 22.44 -2.41
N LYS A 159 -9.64 22.30 -1.91
CA LYS A 159 -10.53 23.42 -1.58
C LYS A 159 -10.09 24.21 -0.34
N ASP A 160 -9.66 23.51 0.72
CA ASP A 160 -9.38 24.15 2.02
C ASP A 160 -7.93 23.93 2.46
N ILE A 161 -7.57 22.76 2.96
CA ILE A 161 -6.26 22.51 3.58
C ILE A 161 -5.44 21.56 2.72
N PHE A 162 -4.23 21.99 2.34
CA PHE A 162 -3.24 21.12 1.69
C PHE A 162 -2.08 20.87 2.65
N ILE A 163 -1.76 19.61 2.90
CA ILE A 163 -0.77 19.15 3.87
C ILE A 163 0.34 18.43 3.13
N THR A 164 1.61 18.77 3.40
CA THR A 164 2.77 18.12 2.77
C THR A 164 3.79 17.62 3.76
N ASN A 165 4.55 16.62 3.33
CA ASN A 165 5.74 16.13 4.03
C ASN A 165 6.93 17.07 3.78
N ARG A 166 7.38 17.78 4.80
CA ARG A 166 8.52 18.68 4.68
C ARG A 166 9.87 17.96 4.70
N SER A 167 9.91 16.71 5.14
CA SER A 167 11.11 15.87 5.03
C SER A 167 11.35 15.34 3.61
N ASN A 168 10.35 15.42 2.72
CA ASN A 168 10.51 15.17 1.30
C ASN A 168 10.63 16.52 0.56
N SER A 169 11.80 16.80 0.00
CA SER A 169 12.12 18.11 -0.59
C SER A 169 11.18 18.52 -1.74
N LEU A 170 10.74 17.56 -2.57
CA LEU A 170 9.85 17.81 -3.69
C LEU A 170 8.43 18.14 -3.18
N ALA A 171 7.90 17.35 -2.23
CA ALA A 171 6.61 17.63 -1.62
C ALA A 171 6.63 18.97 -0.86
N ALA A 172 7.69 19.26 -0.12
CA ALA A 172 7.87 20.52 0.58
C ALA A 172 7.84 21.75 -0.37
N GLY A 173 8.31 21.57 -1.61
CA GLY A 173 8.34 22.63 -2.64
C GLY A 173 6.97 23.12 -3.09
N ILE A 174 5.90 22.36 -2.84
CA ILE A 174 4.51 22.73 -3.19
C ILE A 174 3.61 22.94 -1.98
N SER A 175 4.20 23.15 -0.77
CA SER A 175 3.45 23.48 0.44
C SER A 175 2.63 24.77 0.28
N ARG A 176 1.46 24.82 0.92
CA ARG A 176 0.63 26.02 1.03
C ARG A 176 0.83 26.74 2.37
N ASP A 177 0.88 25.97 3.47
CA ASP A 177 1.04 26.51 4.81
C ASP A 177 1.81 25.53 5.70
N VAL A 178 3.02 25.93 6.09
CA VAL A 178 3.93 25.14 6.93
C VAL A 178 3.30 24.71 8.26
N LYS A 179 2.33 25.46 8.78
CA LYS A 179 1.62 25.13 10.03
C LYS A 179 0.71 23.91 9.88
N ASN A 180 0.32 23.56 8.66
CA ASN A 180 -0.46 22.36 8.37
C ASN A 180 0.43 21.17 8.07
N ASP A 181 1.66 21.40 7.62
CA ASP A 181 2.59 20.37 7.17
C ASP A 181 3.16 19.54 8.33
N PHE A 182 3.73 18.40 7.97
CA PHE A 182 4.41 17.51 8.88
C PHE A 182 5.87 17.24 8.50
N SER A 183 6.68 16.84 9.48
CA SER A 183 8.09 16.53 9.28
C SER A 183 8.62 15.56 10.35
N VAL A 184 9.56 14.71 9.94
CA VAL A 184 10.35 13.86 10.85
C VAL A 184 11.76 14.43 11.07
N ASP A 185 12.04 15.62 10.56
CA ASP A 185 13.34 16.31 10.73
C ASP A 185 13.31 17.15 11.99
N GLU A 186 14.32 16.98 12.85
CA GLU A 186 14.41 17.63 14.16
C GLU A 186 14.42 19.16 14.09
N ASN A 187 14.94 19.74 13.01
CA ASN A 187 15.05 21.19 12.81
C ASN A 187 13.93 21.78 11.95
N SER A 188 12.86 21.04 11.72
CA SER A 188 11.74 21.50 10.91
C SER A 188 10.89 22.54 11.66
N THR A 189 10.25 23.42 10.87
CA THR A 189 9.23 24.37 11.37
C THR A 189 7.81 23.92 11.05
N ALA A 190 7.63 22.67 10.64
CA ALA A 190 6.32 22.09 10.37
C ALA A 190 5.42 22.13 11.61
N GLY A 191 4.10 22.30 11.39
CA GLY A 191 3.14 22.33 12.48
C GLY A 191 3.03 21.00 13.25
N PHE A 192 3.39 19.90 12.59
CA PHE A 192 3.44 18.55 13.17
C PHE A 192 4.83 17.96 13.02
N GLN A 193 5.46 17.60 14.14
CA GLN A 193 6.79 16.99 14.15
C GLN A 193 6.77 15.66 14.88
N ALA A 194 7.38 14.62 14.29
CA ALA A 194 7.65 13.36 14.97
C ALA A 194 9.14 13.26 15.31
N LEU A 195 9.42 13.07 16.58
CA LEU A 195 10.77 12.98 17.15
C LEU A 195 10.91 11.71 18.01
N ASN A 196 12.13 11.43 18.46
CA ASN A 196 12.43 10.34 19.40
C ASN A 196 12.00 8.97 18.90
N PHE A 197 12.21 8.68 17.60
CA PHE A 197 11.91 7.37 17.03
C PHE A 197 12.67 6.26 17.73
N SER A 198 11.93 5.22 18.10
CA SER A 198 12.48 3.98 18.66
C SER A 198 11.69 2.80 18.13
N GLN A 199 12.35 1.68 17.90
CA GLN A 199 11.72 0.43 17.49
C GLN A 199 12.18 -0.71 18.40
N HIS A 200 11.23 -1.43 18.97
CA HIS A 200 11.45 -2.62 19.80
C HIS A 200 10.59 -3.77 19.27
N GLY A 201 11.22 -4.74 18.62
CA GLY A 201 10.49 -5.78 17.93
C GLY A 201 9.55 -5.19 16.87
N PHE A 202 8.30 -5.59 16.91
CA PHE A 202 7.25 -5.12 16.01
C PHE A 202 6.46 -3.90 16.54
N GLU A 203 6.97 -3.21 17.56
CA GLU A 203 6.40 -1.94 18.03
C GLU A 203 7.38 -0.79 17.69
N ILE A 204 6.86 0.28 17.09
CA ILE A 204 7.54 1.56 16.98
C ILE A 204 6.95 2.55 17.99
N SER A 205 7.78 3.43 18.53
CA SER A 205 7.37 4.53 19.39
C SER A 205 8.08 5.81 19.00
N PHE A 206 7.41 6.94 19.16
CA PHE A 206 7.90 8.29 18.88
C PHE A 206 7.03 9.31 19.61
N THR A 207 7.38 10.60 19.52
CA THR A 207 6.55 11.68 20.04
C THR A 207 6.06 12.56 18.89
N VAL A 208 4.83 13.05 18.97
CA VAL A 208 4.28 14.05 18.04
C VAL A 208 3.90 15.28 18.85
N ASN A 209 4.64 16.39 18.67
CA ASN A 209 4.44 17.62 19.43
C ASN A 209 4.31 17.30 20.95
N ASP A 210 5.26 16.55 21.50
CA ASP A 210 5.36 16.07 22.89
C ASP A 210 4.33 15.00 23.31
N VAL A 211 3.40 14.60 22.46
CA VAL A 211 2.46 13.50 22.74
C VAL A 211 3.10 12.16 22.33
N PRO A 212 3.23 11.18 23.26
CA PRO A 212 3.78 9.87 22.93
C PRO A 212 2.83 9.07 22.05
N VAL A 213 3.36 8.44 21.01
CA VAL A 213 2.64 7.61 20.04
C VAL A 213 3.32 6.25 19.94
N LYS A 214 2.53 5.18 19.89
CA LYS A 214 2.97 3.81 19.69
C LYS A 214 2.15 3.14 18.59
N LEU A 215 2.81 2.32 17.79
CA LEU A 215 2.16 1.49 16.76
C LEU A 215 2.77 0.08 16.76
N ASN A 216 1.91 -0.92 16.56
CA ASN A 216 2.33 -2.30 16.31
C ASN A 216 2.68 -2.48 14.83
N THR A 217 3.83 -1.99 14.43
CA THR A 217 4.35 -2.05 13.07
C THR A 217 5.88 -1.89 13.09
N VAL A 218 6.51 -1.93 11.92
CA VAL A 218 7.96 -1.76 11.78
C VAL A 218 8.30 -0.59 10.86
N GLY A 219 9.46 0.00 11.09
CA GLY A 219 10.11 0.93 10.17
C GLY A 219 9.70 2.41 10.35
N LYS A 220 10.68 3.27 10.08
CA LYS A 220 10.55 4.73 10.20
C LYS A 220 9.49 5.31 9.22
N HIS A 221 9.30 4.66 8.06
CA HIS A 221 8.26 5.06 7.11
C HIS A 221 6.84 4.97 7.68
N ASN A 222 6.58 4.05 8.62
CA ASN A 222 5.29 3.98 9.30
C ASN A 222 5.13 5.07 10.36
N MET A 223 6.23 5.59 10.94
CA MET A 223 6.17 6.81 11.73
C MET A 223 5.75 8.01 10.87
N GLU A 224 6.28 8.15 9.65
CA GLU A 224 5.91 9.22 8.72
C GLU A 224 4.43 9.10 8.30
N ASN A 225 3.96 7.89 7.97
CA ASN A 225 2.56 7.64 7.64
C ASN A 225 1.62 8.00 8.81
N ALA A 226 1.99 7.61 10.02
CA ALA A 226 1.22 7.92 11.24
C ALA A 226 1.19 9.41 11.54
N LEU A 227 2.33 10.10 11.40
CA LEU A 227 2.44 11.55 11.59
C LEU A 227 1.55 12.30 10.58
N ALA A 228 1.55 11.88 9.31
CA ALA A 228 0.68 12.42 8.27
C ALA A 228 -0.80 12.22 8.62
N ALA A 229 -1.17 11.03 9.10
CA ALA A 229 -2.53 10.73 9.52
C ALA A 229 -2.96 11.57 10.74
N ILE A 230 -2.08 11.78 11.72
CA ILE A 230 -2.30 12.66 12.87
C ILE A 230 -2.50 14.10 12.42
N ALA A 231 -1.67 14.60 11.49
CA ALA A 231 -1.80 15.95 10.97
C ALA A 231 -3.17 16.18 10.33
N VAL A 232 -3.63 15.26 9.47
CA VAL A 232 -4.97 15.31 8.87
C VAL A 232 -6.06 15.25 9.94
N ALA A 233 -6.00 14.29 10.86
CA ALA A 233 -7.00 14.09 11.90
C ALA A 233 -7.16 15.33 12.80
N SER A 234 -6.06 16.01 13.11
CA SER A 234 -6.11 17.28 13.85
C SER A 234 -6.88 18.38 13.12
N ARG A 235 -6.86 18.39 11.79
CA ARG A 235 -7.60 19.39 10.99
C ARG A 235 -9.10 19.12 10.92
N VAL A 236 -9.53 17.90 11.24
CA VAL A 236 -10.95 17.56 11.41
C VAL A 236 -11.39 17.56 12.86
N GLY A 237 -10.58 18.12 13.78
CA GLY A 237 -10.94 18.34 15.18
C GLY A 237 -10.59 17.20 16.12
N VAL A 238 -9.82 16.19 15.70
CA VAL A 238 -9.36 15.11 16.58
C VAL A 238 -8.12 15.56 17.35
N SER A 239 -8.10 15.35 18.67
CA SER A 239 -6.94 15.69 19.51
C SER A 239 -5.76 14.74 19.23
N LEU A 240 -4.53 15.22 19.46
CA LEU A 240 -3.33 14.39 19.32
C LEU A 240 -3.38 13.16 20.23
N GLN A 241 -3.91 13.30 21.43
CA GLN A 241 -4.05 12.21 22.39
C GLN A 241 -5.02 11.14 21.86
N THR A 242 -6.20 11.53 21.34
CA THR A 242 -7.16 10.60 20.74
C THR A 242 -6.60 9.89 19.53
N ALA A 243 -5.83 10.61 18.69
CA ALA A 243 -5.14 10.01 17.55
C ALA A 243 -4.08 9.00 17.98
N ALA A 244 -3.29 9.29 19.02
CA ALA A 244 -2.30 8.36 19.59
C ALA A 244 -2.96 7.08 20.14
N GLU A 245 -4.09 7.22 20.86
CA GLU A 245 -4.88 6.08 21.39
C GLU A 245 -5.45 5.20 20.27
N ALA A 246 -5.90 5.81 19.17
CA ALA A 246 -6.37 5.08 18.00
C ALA A 246 -5.23 4.28 17.33
N LEU A 247 -4.09 4.93 17.13
CA LEU A 247 -2.92 4.31 16.50
C LEU A 247 -2.32 3.17 17.32
N ALA A 248 -2.40 3.22 18.65
CA ALA A 248 -1.99 2.11 19.51
C ALA A 248 -2.86 0.83 19.30
N LYS A 249 -4.05 0.99 18.72
CA LYS A 249 -4.99 -0.10 18.39
C LYS A 249 -5.02 -0.41 16.88
N TYR A 250 -4.20 0.28 16.08
CA TYR A 250 -4.17 0.10 14.63
C TYR A 250 -3.78 -1.34 14.26
N GLU A 251 -4.60 -1.97 13.44
CA GLU A 251 -4.47 -3.39 13.08
C GLU A 251 -3.77 -3.61 11.74
N GLY A 252 -3.41 -2.52 11.07
CA GLY A 252 -2.73 -2.57 9.80
C GLY A 252 -3.64 -2.79 8.58
N ILE A 253 -2.99 -2.97 7.46
CA ILE A 253 -3.60 -3.29 6.16
C ILE A 253 -3.28 -4.74 5.83
N TYR A 254 -4.26 -5.41 5.26
CA TYR A 254 -4.13 -6.77 4.75
C TYR A 254 -2.94 -6.88 3.79
N ARG A 255 -2.04 -7.79 4.11
CA ARG A 255 -0.82 -8.06 3.35
C ARG A 255 0.12 -6.84 3.16
N ARG A 256 0.30 -6.03 4.20
CA ARG A 256 1.31 -4.94 4.27
C ARG A 256 2.08 -5.06 5.58
N HIS A 257 3.18 -5.84 5.58
CA HIS A 257 3.90 -6.25 6.79
C HIS A 257 2.95 -6.74 7.89
N GLN A 258 1.91 -7.47 7.48
CA GLN A 258 0.89 -7.98 8.38
C GLN A 258 1.46 -9.15 9.19
N ILE A 259 1.48 -9.02 10.51
CA ILE A 259 1.77 -10.15 11.38
C ILE A 259 0.55 -11.06 11.38
N ILE A 260 0.70 -12.27 10.82
CA ILE A 260 -0.39 -13.24 10.72
C ILE A 260 -0.35 -14.30 11.82
N GLY A 261 0.75 -14.41 12.55
CA GLY A 261 0.88 -15.28 13.70
C GLY A 261 2.30 -15.42 14.21
N GLU A 262 2.42 -16.09 15.36
CA GLU A 262 3.69 -16.49 15.95
C GLU A 262 3.58 -17.93 16.43
N LYS A 263 4.60 -18.74 16.18
CA LYS A 263 4.71 -20.10 16.66
C LYS A 263 6.16 -20.50 16.90
N ASP A 264 6.42 -21.08 18.05
CA ASP A 264 7.75 -21.57 18.46
C ASP A 264 8.87 -20.50 18.33
N GLY A 265 8.52 -19.23 18.62
CA GLY A 265 9.42 -18.08 18.50
C GLY A 265 9.60 -17.56 17.07
N VAL A 266 8.91 -18.14 16.08
CA VAL A 266 8.92 -17.65 14.69
C VAL A 266 7.70 -16.76 14.44
N VAL A 267 7.95 -15.50 14.12
CA VAL A 267 6.89 -14.57 13.72
C VAL A 267 6.68 -14.65 12.22
N VAL A 268 5.41 -14.84 11.79
CA VAL A 268 5.04 -14.91 10.38
C VAL A 268 4.48 -13.58 9.93
N VAL A 269 5.10 -12.99 8.92
CA VAL A 269 4.73 -11.69 8.32
C VAL A 269 4.33 -11.91 6.88
N ASP A 270 3.18 -11.36 6.46
CA ASP A 270 2.72 -11.34 5.07
C ASP A 270 2.84 -9.95 4.46
N ASP A 271 3.43 -9.87 3.28
CA ASP A 271 3.59 -8.63 2.52
C ASP A 271 3.27 -8.81 1.03
N TYR A 272 2.58 -7.84 0.47
CA TYR A 272 2.23 -7.81 -0.95
C TYR A 272 3.40 -7.43 -1.87
N ALA A 273 4.62 -7.35 -1.35
CA ALA A 273 5.81 -7.02 -2.13
C ALA A 273 5.96 -7.96 -3.33
N HIS A 274 6.00 -7.42 -4.53
CA HIS A 274 5.98 -8.19 -5.78
C HIS A 274 6.90 -7.62 -6.87
N ASN A 275 7.60 -6.53 -6.60
CA ASN A 275 8.65 -5.99 -7.47
C ASN A 275 10.00 -5.96 -6.74
N PRO A 276 11.13 -5.82 -7.46
CA PRO A 276 12.48 -5.92 -6.90
C PRO A 276 12.70 -5.02 -5.68
N ALA A 277 12.45 -3.73 -5.80
CA ALA A 277 12.68 -2.75 -4.75
C ALA A 277 11.79 -2.98 -3.52
N LYS A 278 10.50 -3.35 -3.74
CA LYS A 278 9.58 -3.66 -2.64
C LYS A 278 9.97 -4.95 -1.90
N CYS A 279 10.44 -5.98 -2.61
CA CYS A 279 10.95 -7.20 -1.98
C CYS A 279 12.17 -6.91 -1.10
N ALA A 280 13.14 -6.14 -1.60
CA ALA A 280 14.31 -5.72 -0.85
C ALA A 280 13.93 -4.90 0.39
N ALA A 281 13.04 -3.92 0.25
CA ALA A 281 12.55 -3.09 1.35
C ALA A 281 11.81 -3.92 2.42
N SER A 282 11.00 -4.90 2.00
CA SER A 282 10.27 -5.78 2.91
C SER A 282 11.22 -6.67 3.72
N ILE A 283 12.27 -7.22 3.10
CA ILE A 283 13.32 -7.97 3.80
C ILE A 283 14.02 -7.06 4.82
N ALA A 284 14.47 -5.87 4.39
CA ALA A 284 15.18 -4.92 5.25
C ALA A 284 14.32 -4.46 6.45
N ALA A 285 13.02 -4.29 6.27
CA ALA A 285 12.11 -3.88 7.34
C ALA A 285 11.97 -4.95 8.46
N CYS A 286 12.11 -6.24 8.13
CA CYS A 286 12.06 -7.34 9.09
C CYS A 286 13.40 -7.58 9.80
N GLN A 287 14.52 -7.09 9.28
CA GLN A 287 15.85 -7.37 9.84
C GLN A 287 16.10 -6.81 11.26
N PRO A 288 15.60 -5.61 11.63
CA PRO A 288 15.79 -5.11 12.99
C PRO A 288 15.06 -5.90 14.07
N VAL A 289 14.05 -6.71 13.70
CA VAL A 289 13.18 -7.40 14.65
C VAL A 289 13.53 -8.88 14.85
N ALA A 290 14.47 -9.41 14.05
CA ALA A 290 14.87 -10.82 14.15
C ALA A 290 16.35 -11.03 13.86
N PRO A 291 17.00 -12.00 14.54
CA PRO A 291 18.37 -12.38 14.23
C PRO A 291 18.52 -12.93 12.81
N LYS A 292 17.47 -13.56 12.28
CA LYS A 292 17.43 -14.12 10.91
C LYS A 292 16.08 -13.88 10.28
N VAL A 293 16.08 -13.46 9.01
CA VAL A 293 14.90 -13.37 8.16
C VAL A 293 14.94 -14.51 7.15
N ILE A 294 13.89 -15.32 7.14
CA ILE A 294 13.63 -16.31 6.09
C ILE A 294 12.54 -15.73 5.21
N ALA A 295 12.92 -15.22 4.05
CA ALA A 295 12.00 -14.64 3.10
C ALA A 295 11.57 -15.68 2.06
N TRP A 296 10.26 -15.82 1.84
CA TRP A 296 9.69 -16.59 0.75
C TRP A 296 9.05 -15.65 -0.27
N PHE A 297 9.33 -15.89 -1.55
CA PHE A 297 8.78 -15.09 -2.64
C PHE A 297 8.25 -15.97 -3.76
N GLN A 298 7.03 -15.69 -4.23
CA GLN A 298 6.51 -16.26 -5.46
C GLN A 298 6.36 -15.20 -6.53
N PRO A 299 7.21 -15.20 -7.60
CA PRO A 299 7.05 -14.29 -8.71
C PRO A 299 5.71 -14.48 -9.42
N HIS A 300 5.12 -13.38 -9.93
CA HIS A 300 3.83 -13.40 -10.60
C HIS A 300 3.97 -13.03 -12.08
N GLY A 301 3.68 -14.02 -12.95
CA GLY A 301 3.72 -13.86 -14.40
C GLY A 301 5.12 -13.97 -15.01
N TYR A 302 5.24 -14.74 -16.09
CA TYR A 302 6.52 -15.03 -16.75
C TYR A 302 7.14 -13.79 -17.40
N LYS A 303 6.35 -12.99 -18.14
CA LYS A 303 6.86 -11.80 -18.84
C LYS A 303 7.42 -10.74 -17.88
N PRO A 304 6.73 -10.33 -16.80
CA PRO A 304 7.30 -9.40 -15.81
C PRO A 304 8.54 -9.96 -15.12
N THR A 305 8.53 -11.24 -14.73
CA THR A 305 9.66 -11.87 -14.05
C THR A 305 10.89 -11.90 -14.94
N ARG A 306 10.76 -12.24 -16.23
CA ARG A 306 11.86 -12.21 -17.20
C ARG A 306 12.40 -10.79 -17.38
N PHE A 307 11.53 -9.81 -17.53
CA PHE A 307 11.93 -8.41 -17.73
C PHE A 307 12.72 -7.85 -16.53
N LEU A 308 12.29 -8.20 -15.30
CA LEU A 308 12.89 -7.69 -14.06
C LEU A 308 13.91 -8.66 -13.43
N ARG A 309 14.32 -9.75 -14.13
CA ARG A 309 15.20 -10.79 -13.58
C ARG A 309 16.45 -10.22 -12.89
N ASN A 310 17.19 -9.39 -13.59
CA ASN A 310 18.45 -8.83 -13.08
C ASN A 310 18.22 -7.93 -11.87
N ASP A 311 17.15 -7.15 -11.89
CA ASP A 311 16.78 -6.27 -10.78
C ASP A 311 16.34 -7.07 -9.55
N PHE A 312 15.54 -8.13 -9.71
CA PHE A 312 15.21 -9.05 -8.62
C PHE A 312 16.45 -9.65 -7.98
N VAL A 313 17.36 -10.17 -8.80
CA VAL A 313 18.61 -10.78 -8.30
C VAL A 313 19.44 -9.77 -7.54
N LYS A 314 19.66 -8.58 -8.10
CA LYS A 314 20.48 -7.52 -7.51
C LYS A 314 19.88 -6.99 -6.20
N GLU A 315 18.61 -6.60 -6.24
CA GLU A 315 17.94 -5.95 -5.10
C GLU A 315 17.75 -6.92 -3.93
N ILE A 316 17.27 -8.14 -4.20
CA ILE A 316 17.10 -9.15 -3.15
C ILE A 316 18.47 -9.56 -2.56
N ALA A 317 19.47 -9.86 -3.40
CA ALA A 317 20.79 -10.22 -2.89
C ALA A 317 21.42 -9.07 -2.10
N GLY A 318 21.23 -7.82 -2.53
CA GLY A 318 21.70 -6.64 -1.81
C GLY A 318 21.09 -6.47 -0.43
N ALA A 319 19.82 -6.83 -0.28
CA ALA A 319 19.10 -6.72 0.99
C ALA A 319 19.45 -7.81 2.01
N LEU A 320 19.82 -9.02 1.56
CA LEU A 320 20.08 -10.17 2.44
C LEU A 320 21.35 -9.99 3.28
N ARG A 321 21.25 -10.10 4.61
CA ARG A 321 22.40 -10.28 5.51
C ARG A 321 23.00 -11.69 5.33
N PRO A 322 24.21 -11.97 5.81
CA PRO A 322 24.84 -13.31 5.68
C PRO A 322 24.00 -14.46 6.25
N GLN A 323 23.23 -14.22 7.30
CA GLN A 323 22.40 -15.23 7.96
C GLN A 323 20.99 -15.35 7.37
N ASP A 324 20.53 -14.35 6.60
CA ASP A 324 19.19 -14.34 6.01
C ASP A 324 19.10 -15.33 4.83
N GLU A 325 17.90 -15.77 4.53
CA GLU A 325 17.61 -16.69 3.44
C GLU A 325 16.52 -16.14 2.52
N ILE A 326 16.67 -16.42 1.22
CA ILE A 326 15.58 -16.26 0.25
C ILE A 326 15.16 -17.63 -0.30
N TRP A 327 13.87 -17.87 -0.28
CA TRP A 327 13.22 -19.03 -0.83
C TRP A 327 12.29 -18.59 -1.96
N MET A 328 12.28 -19.29 -3.08
CA MET A 328 11.33 -19.02 -4.15
C MET A 328 10.60 -20.29 -4.55
N SER A 329 9.32 -20.15 -4.85
CA SER A 329 8.54 -21.15 -5.57
C SER A 329 8.39 -20.76 -7.02
N GLU A 330 7.98 -21.72 -7.88
CA GLU A 330 7.86 -21.48 -9.31
C GLU A 330 6.91 -20.33 -9.61
N ILE A 331 7.17 -19.62 -10.71
CA ILE A 331 6.43 -18.44 -11.16
C ILE A 331 4.94 -18.77 -11.24
N PHE A 332 4.11 -17.96 -10.58
CA PHE A 332 2.67 -18.13 -10.67
C PHE A 332 2.18 -17.81 -12.09
N TYR A 333 1.53 -18.78 -12.72
CA TYR A 333 0.94 -18.61 -14.04
C TYR A 333 -0.43 -17.93 -13.93
N ALA A 334 -0.52 -16.68 -14.38
CA ALA A 334 -1.74 -15.88 -14.29
C ALA A 334 -2.77 -16.16 -15.41
N GLY A 335 -2.47 -17.13 -16.30
CA GLY A 335 -3.32 -17.44 -17.46
C GLY A 335 -2.87 -16.73 -18.76
N GLY A 336 -3.60 -16.94 -19.85
CA GLY A 336 -3.34 -16.32 -21.15
C GLY A 336 -2.30 -17.07 -21.99
N SER A 337 -1.73 -16.39 -23.01
CA SER A 337 -0.76 -16.93 -23.98
C SER A 337 0.70 -16.73 -23.55
N ALA A 338 0.98 -16.59 -22.24
CA ALA A 338 2.34 -16.32 -21.77
C ALA A 338 3.29 -17.50 -22.03
N VAL A 339 4.43 -17.20 -22.64
CA VAL A 339 5.51 -18.18 -22.87
C VAL A 339 6.21 -18.43 -21.53
N LYS A 340 6.34 -19.71 -21.15
CA LYS A 340 7.01 -20.16 -19.92
C LYS A 340 8.49 -20.41 -20.20
N ASP A 341 9.24 -19.36 -20.47
CA ASP A 341 10.63 -19.38 -20.92
C ASP A 341 11.66 -18.95 -19.85
N ILE A 342 11.22 -18.87 -18.61
CA ILE A 342 12.03 -18.56 -17.42
C ILE A 342 11.46 -19.33 -16.21
N SER A 343 12.33 -19.69 -15.27
CA SER A 343 11.94 -20.29 -13.98
C SER A 343 12.42 -19.43 -12.82
N ALA A 344 11.69 -19.42 -11.72
CA ALA A 344 12.15 -18.82 -10.47
C ALA A 344 13.43 -19.50 -9.94
N GLY A 345 13.66 -20.77 -10.28
CA GLY A 345 14.91 -21.47 -10.00
C GLY A 345 16.13 -20.79 -10.61
N GLU A 346 16.01 -20.18 -11.80
CA GLU A 346 17.12 -19.43 -12.41
C GLU A 346 17.50 -18.18 -11.59
N LEU A 347 16.51 -17.47 -11.04
CA LEU A 347 16.77 -16.33 -10.15
C LEU A 347 17.51 -16.78 -8.90
N ILE A 348 17.10 -17.91 -8.32
CA ILE A 348 17.76 -18.51 -7.15
C ILE A 348 19.21 -18.86 -7.45
N GLU A 349 19.49 -19.49 -8.60
CA GLU A 349 20.86 -19.82 -8.98
C GLU A 349 21.73 -18.55 -9.19
N ASP A 350 21.15 -17.49 -9.75
CA ASP A 350 21.87 -16.23 -9.91
C ASP A 350 22.14 -15.54 -8.55
N ILE A 351 21.21 -15.61 -7.59
CA ILE A 351 21.40 -15.09 -6.22
C ILE A 351 22.47 -15.92 -5.48
N LYS A 352 22.51 -17.24 -5.65
CA LYS A 352 23.58 -18.11 -5.10
C LYS A 352 24.96 -17.73 -5.61
N LYS A 353 25.09 -17.39 -6.91
CA LYS A 353 26.36 -16.93 -7.49
C LYS A 353 26.89 -15.66 -6.83
N LEU A 354 26.01 -14.86 -6.22
CA LEU A 354 26.35 -13.68 -5.42
C LEU A 354 26.69 -14.01 -3.96
N GLY A 355 26.83 -15.31 -3.61
CA GLY A 355 27.20 -15.78 -2.27
C GLY A 355 26.10 -15.69 -1.23
N LYS A 356 24.83 -15.66 -1.62
CA LYS A 356 23.68 -15.57 -0.70
C LYS A 356 23.01 -16.93 -0.49
N ASN A 357 22.39 -17.10 0.68
CA ASN A 357 21.59 -18.29 1.00
C ASN A 357 20.27 -18.22 0.24
N ALA A 358 20.14 -18.99 -0.82
CA ALA A 358 18.97 -18.99 -1.69
C ALA A 358 18.53 -20.42 -2.01
N PHE A 359 17.23 -20.67 -1.97
CA PHE A 359 16.64 -22.00 -2.08
C PHE A 359 15.42 -21.98 -3.02
N PHE A 360 15.30 -23.02 -3.83
CA PHE A 360 14.18 -23.18 -4.75
C PHE A 360 13.30 -24.35 -4.31
N VAL A 361 12.00 -24.11 -4.20
CA VAL A 361 10.98 -25.13 -3.95
C VAL A 361 9.91 -24.99 -5.02
N GLU A 362 9.98 -25.83 -6.04
CA GLU A 362 9.13 -25.75 -7.23
C GLU A 362 7.64 -25.64 -6.87
N ASN A 363 7.14 -26.57 -6.07
CA ASN A 363 5.76 -26.55 -5.61
C ASN A 363 5.66 -25.83 -4.26
N ARG A 364 4.94 -24.70 -4.23
CA ARG A 364 4.73 -23.91 -3.02
C ARG A 364 4.15 -24.71 -1.84
N ASN A 365 3.38 -25.75 -2.10
CA ASN A 365 2.77 -26.57 -1.06
C ASN A 365 3.81 -27.37 -0.24
N ASN A 366 5.02 -27.56 -0.79
CA ASN A 366 6.12 -28.26 -0.11
C ASN A 366 7.01 -27.29 0.68
N PHE A 367 6.77 -25.98 0.60
CA PHE A 367 7.63 -24.97 1.22
C PHE A 367 7.72 -25.12 2.73
N VAL A 368 6.58 -25.29 3.42
CA VAL A 368 6.53 -25.39 4.88
C VAL A 368 7.36 -26.56 5.40
N GLU A 369 7.33 -27.72 4.72
CA GLU A 369 8.13 -28.87 5.08
C GLU A 369 9.62 -28.62 4.82
N ALA A 370 9.96 -28.02 3.67
CA ALA A 370 11.34 -27.76 3.28
C ALA A 370 12.01 -26.72 4.21
N VAL A 371 11.30 -25.67 4.63
CA VAL A 371 11.86 -24.58 5.43
C VAL A 371 11.97 -24.90 6.92
N ARG A 372 11.22 -25.89 7.41
CA ARG A 372 11.08 -26.18 8.86
C ARG A 372 12.41 -26.33 9.60
N SER A 373 13.38 -27.03 9.02
CA SER A 373 14.70 -27.25 9.62
C SER A 373 15.62 -26.04 9.59
N HIS A 374 15.24 -24.97 8.92
CA HIS A 374 16.03 -23.75 8.78
C HIS A 374 15.76 -22.73 9.89
N PHE A 375 14.66 -22.89 10.65
CA PHE A 375 14.37 -22.03 11.79
C PHE A 375 15.29 -22.34 12.97
N THR A 376 15.81 -21.27 13.61
CA THR A 376 16.68 -21.36 14.79
C THR A 376 16.01 -20.85 16.07
N GLY A 377 14.75 -20.35 15.95
CA GLY A 377 14.01 -19.68 17.01
C GLY A 377 14.23 -18.15 16.97
N ASN A 378 13.19 -17.40 17.33
CA ASN A 378 13.14 -15.92 17.23
C ASN A 378 13.38 -15.37 15.82
N ASP A 379 13.12 -16.16 14.81
CA ASP A 379 13.26 -15.77 13.41
C ASP A 379 11.98 -15.12 12.88
N VAL A 380 12.10 -14.39 11.77
CA VAL A 380 10.96 -13.94 10.99
C VAL A 380 10.82 -14.78 9.73
N LEU A 381 9.63 -15.34 9.50
CA LEU A 381 9.21 -15.86 8.22
C LEU A 381 8.44 -14.77 7.48
N LEU A 382 9.06 -14.20 6.45
CA LEU A 382 8.46 -13.18 5.61
C LEU A 382 7.89 -13.80 4.32
N LEU A 383 6.58 -13.73 4.13
CA LEU A 383 5.90 -14.20 2.94
C LEU A 383 5.65 -13.03 1.99
N MET A 384 6.15 -13.12 0.75
CA MET A 384 6.04 -12.05 -0.24
C MET A 384 5.42 -12.54 -1.55
N GLY A 385 4.69 -11.66 -2.22
CA GLY A 385 4.13 -11.90 -3.55
C GLY A 385 2.76 -11.29 -3.78
N ALA A 386 2.35 -11.15 -5.04
CA ALA A 386 1.05 -10.59 -5.40
C ALA A 386 -0.13 -11.55 -5.10
N ARG A 387 0.13 -12.84 -4.91
CA ARG A 387 -0.89 -13.84 -4.56
C ARG A 387 -0.90 -14.11 -3.07
N ASP A 388 -2.09 -14.46 -2.57
CA ASP A 388 -2.24 -14.91 -1.20
C ASP A 388 -1.35 -16.14 -0.96
N PRO A 389 -0.46 -16.13 0.04
CA PRO A 389 0.42 -17.24 0.33
C PRO A 389 -0.30 -18.40 1.02
N GLY A 390 -1.47 -18.14 1.65
CA GLY A 390 -2.24 -19.07 2.52
C GLY A 390 -3.04 -20.11 1.82
#